data_99cfc9b93298e2dacc616fc3a8ea4cda
#
_entry.id   99cfc9b93298e2dacc616fc3a8ea4cda
#
_cell.length_a   1.000
_cell.length_b   1.000
_cell.length_c   1.000
_cell.angle_alpha   90.00
_cell.angle_beta   90.00
_cell.angle_gamma   90.00
#
_symmetry.space_group_name_H-M   'P 1'
#
loop_
_entity.id
_entity.type
_entity.pdbx_description
1 polymer ?
#
loop_
_entity_poly.entity_id
_entity_poly.type
_entity_poly.pdbx_seq_one_letter_code
_entity_poly.pdbx_strand_id
1 'polypeptide(L)'
;AIIGSLYAMGYSPDDMEALLRSPDFKRWYSGKVEPKYEYYFKKNRPSPEFFNIRFAFRDSLHIKPQILPTSMVNPIQMNLVFVELFARATAACGGNFNKLFVPFRCIASDVYNKKPLVLSKGDLGDAVRASMSFPFVFKPIEIDSTLAYDGGIYNNFPTDVMREDFHPDVIIGS
;
A
#
# COMPACT_ATOMS: atom_id res chain seq x y z
N ALA A 1 -0.22 -7.97 4.55
CA ALA A 1 -1.12 -6.92 5.02
C ALA A 1 -2.56 -7.09 4.51
N ILE A 2 -2.80 -7.25 3.19
CA ILE A 2 -4.17 -7.34 2.62
C ILE A 2 -4.98 -8.46 3.28
N ILE A 3 -4.50 -9.70 3.27
CA ILE A 3 -5.25 -10.85 3.83
C ILE A 3 -5.61 -10.61 5.29
N GLY A 4 -4.64 -10.14 6.09
CA GLY A 4 -4.88 -9.85 7.50
C GLY A 4 -5.91 -8.74 7.72
N SER A 5 -5.90 -7.70 6.88
CA SER A 5 -6.90 -6.62 6.99
C SER A 5 -8.30 -7.06 6.57
N LEU A 6 -8.43 -7.86 5.51
CA LEU A 6 -9.72 -8.44 5.10
C LEU A 6 -10.28 -9.33 6.20
N TYR A 7 -9.45 -10.20 6.79
CA TYR A 7 -9.86 -11.03 7.93
C TYR A 7 -10.28 -10.18 9.14
N ALA A 8 -9.51 -9.13 9.43
CA ALA A 8 -9.82 -8.20 10.51
C ALA A 8 -11.14 -7.43 10.29
N MET A 9 -11.58 -7.27 9.06
CA MET A 9 -12.89 -6.71 8.70
C MET A 9 -14.03 -7.73 8.75
N GLY A 10 -13.74 -9.03 8.93
CA GLY A 10 -14.74 -10.09 9.01
C GLY A 10 -15.02 -10.81 7.67
N TYR A 11 -14.14 -10.69 6.69
CA TYR A 11 -14.25 -11.48 5.46
C TYR A 11 -14.02 -12.96 5.74
N SER A 12 -14.83 -13.83 5.15
CA SER A 12 -14.59 -15.27 5.19
C SER A 12 -13.38 -15.67 4.33
N PRO A 13 -12.75 -16.83 4.59
CA PRO A 13 -11.67 -17.33 3.74
C PRO A 13 -12.07 -17.47 2.26
N ASP A 14 -13.30 -17.90 2.00
CA ASP A 14 -13.82 -18.08 0.64
C ASP A 14 -13.99 -16.72 -0.07
N ASP A 15 -14.49 -15.70 0.62
CA ASP A 15 -14.62 -14.35 0.07
C ASP A 15 -13.25 -13.74 -0.22
N MET A 16 -12.29 -13.95 0.68
CA MET A 16 -10.91 -13.50 0.48
C MET A 16 -10.28 -14.17 -0.74
N GLU A 17 -10.45 -15.49 -0.88
CA GLU A 17 -9.94 -16.23 -2.05
C GLU A 17 -10.59 -15.73 -3.33
N ALA A 18 -11.91 -15.57 -3.34
CA ALA A 18 -12.65 -15.05 -4.49
C ALA A 18 -12.16 -13.67 -4.92
N LEU A 19 -11.96 -12.76 -3.95
CA LEU A 19 -11.43 -11.42 -4.21
C LEU A 19 -10.01 -11.47 -4.80
N LEU A 20 -9.11 -12.23 -4.19
CA LEU A 20 -7.70 -12.29 -4.61
C LEU A 20 -7.51 -12.97 -5.97
N ARG A 21 -8.39 -13.91 -6.34
CA ARG A 21 -8.39 -14.57 -7.64
C ARG A 21 -9.09 -13.76 -8.73
N SER A 22 -9.79 -12.70 -8.36
CA SER A 22 -10.57 -11.89 -9.31
C SER A 22 -9.67 -11.21 -10.34
N PRO A 23 -10.15 -11.03 -11.59
CA PRO A 23 -9.45 -10.22 -12.59
C PRO A 23 -9.24 -8.79 -12.15
N ASP A 24 -10.14 -8.26 -11.30
CA ASP A 24 -10.07 -6.91 -10.77
C ASP A 24 -8.87 -6.74 -9.86
N PHE A 25 -8.65 -7.66 -8.92
CA PHE A 25 -7.46 -7.64 -8.06
C PHE A 25 -6.16 -7.61 -8.88
N LYS A 26 -6.09 -8.43 -9.93
CA LYS A 26 -4.93 -8.43 -10.83
C LYS A 26 -4.71 -7.09 -11.52
N ARG A 27 -5.79 -6.38 -11.88
CA ARG A 27 -5.71 -5.04 -12.47
C ARG A 27 -5.22 -4.01 -11.46
N TRP A 28 -5.68 -4.08 -10.22
CA TRP A 28 -5.32 -3.12 -9.18
C TRP A 28 -3.82 -3.08 -8.92
N TYR A 29 -3.21 -4.25 -8.72
CA TYR A 29 -1.77 -4.28 -8.44
C TYR A 29 -0.90 -4.09 -9.69
N SER A 30 -1.44 -4.31 -10.90
CA SER A 30 -0.67 -4.09 -12.14
C SER A 30 -0.56 -2.62 -12.53
N GLY A 31 -1.34 -1.74 -11.90
CA GLY A 31 -1.40 -0.31 -12.20
C GLY A 31 -2.01 0.03 -13.56
N LYS A 32 -2.62 -0.96 -14.23
CA LYS A 32 -3.28 -0.75 -15.53
C LYS A 32 -4.65 -0.11 -15.32
N VAL A 33 -4.84 1.03 -15.93
CA VAL A 33 -6.14 1.71 -15.97
C VAL A 33 -7.01 1.05 -17.03
N GLU A 34 -8.30 0.86 -16.77
CA GLU A 34 -9.23 0.38 -17.80
C GLU A 34 -9.31 1.41 -18.94
N PRO A 35 -9.27 0.96 -20.21
CA PRO A 35 -9.28 1.84 -21.36
C PRO A 35 -10.48 2.81 -21.38
N LYS A 36 -11.62 2.42 -20.78
CA LYS A 36 -12.83 3.27 -20.69
C LYS A 36 -12.65 4.51 -19.80
N TYR A 37 -11.68 4.49 -18.88
CA TYR A 37 -11.33 5.62 -17.98
C TYR A 37 -10.14 6.42 -18.48
N GLU A 38 -9.48 6.00 -19.57
CA GLU A 38 -8.42 6.76 -20.20
C GLU A 38 -8.99 7.82 -21.14
N TYR A 39 -8.62 9.08 -20.92
CA TYR A 39 -8.98 10.13 -21.87
C TYR A 39 -8.25 9.88 -23.19
N TYR A 40 -9.03 9.75 -24.27
CA TYR A 40 -8.54 9.45 -25.62
C TYR A 40 -7.38 10.37 -26.07
N PHE A 41 -7.47 11.66 -25.75
CA PHE A 41 -6.45 12.65 -26.12
C PHE A 41 -5.21 12.68 -25.22
N LYS A 42 -5.23 11.97 -24.09
CA LYS A 42 -4.07 11.85 -23.18
C LYS A 42 -3.42 10.47 -23.21
N LYS A 43 -3.87 9.62 -24.10
CA LYS A 43 -3.30 8.30 -24.26
C LYS A 43 -1.88 8.43 -24.82
N ASN A 44 -0.89 8.06 -24.01
CA ASN A 44 0.49 7.98 -24.49
C ASN A 44 0.54 6.92 -25.59
N ARG A 45 1.07 7.30 -26.75
CA ARG A 45 1.33 6.32 -27.80
C ARG A 45 2.32 5.28 -27.28
N PRO A 46 2.11 3.97 -27.58
CA PRO A 46 3.11 2.98 -27.26
C PRO A 46 4.45 3.40 -27.84
N SER A 47 5.44 3.62 -26.97
CA SER A 47 6.79 3.93 -27.38
C SER A 47 7.67 2.73 -27.04
N PRO A 48 8.58 2.30 -27.91
CA PRO A 48 9.54 1.25 -27.60
C PRO A 48 10.64 1.72 -26.65
N GLU A 49 10.52 2.91 -26.08
CA GLU A 49 11.50 3.50 -25.18
C GLU A 49 11.49 2.79 -23.85
N PHE A 50 12.61 2.13 -23.51
CA PHE A 50 12.85 1.56 -22.19
C PHE A 50 13.15 2.60 -21.12
N PHE A 51 13.67 3.78 -21.54
CA PHE A 51 14.01 4.87 -20.65
C PHE A 51 13.56 6.19 -21.26
N ASN A 52 12.85 7.00 -20.49
CA ASN A 52 12.45 8.35 -20.87
C ASN A 52 13.09 9.34 -19.90
N ILE A 53 14.10 10.08 -20.34
CA ILE A 53 14.75 11.11 -19.54
C ILE A 53 14.07 12.44 -19.86
N ARG A 54 13.29 12.98 -18.94
CA ARG A 54 12.68 14.31 -19.08
C ARG A 54 13.58 15.34 -18.45
N PHE A 55 14.07 16.27 -19.26
CA PHE A 55 14.74 17.47 -18.79
C PHE A 55 13.69 18.58 -18.63
N ALA A 56 13.47 19.05 -17.41
CA ALA A 56 12.67 20.25 -17.17
C ALA A 56 13.60 21.43 -16.99
N PHE A 57 13.63 22.32 -17.98
CA PHE A 57 14.29 23.62 -17.85
C PHE A 57 13.32 24.58 -17.18
N ARG A 58 13.55 24.91 -15.95
CA ARG A 58 12.86 25.98 -15.23
C ARG A 58 13.94 26.92 -14.69
N ASP A 59 13.86 28.15 -15.04
CA ASP A 59 14.63 29.37 -14.77
C ASP A 59 15.74 29.43 -13.70
N SER A 60 16.33 28.35 -13.32
CA SER A 60 17.58 28.33 -12.55
C SER A 60 18.27 26.97 -12.72
N LEU A 61 19.56 27.05 -12.92
CA LEU A 61 20.54 26.02 -13.32
C LEU A 61 20.58 24.72 -12.44
N HIS A 62 19.47 24.22 -11.95
CA HIS A 62 19.43 22.93 -11.26
C HIS A 62 18.78 21.87 -12.15
N ILE A 63 19.61 21.28 -13.01
CA ILE A 63 19.25 20.04 -13.71
C ILE A 63 19.18 18.96 -12.63
N LYS A 64 17.96 18.54 -12.27
CA LYS A 64 17.77 17.29 -11.53
C LYS A 64 17.49 16.19 -12.56
N PRO A 65 18.48 15.40 -12.96
CA PRO A 65 18.24 14.27 -13.85
C PRO A 65 17.46 13.21 -13.06
N GLN A 66 16.19 13.07 -13.37
CA GLN A 66 15.41 11.94 -12.87
C GLN A 66 15.72 10.73 -13.75
N ILE A 67 16.87 10.10 -13.48
CA ILE A 67 17.45 9.04 -14.31
C ILE A 67 16.72 7.70 -14.09
N LEU A 68 16.07 7.51 -12.93
CA LEU A 68 15.35 6.29 -12.61
C LEU A 68 13.89 6.60 -12.29
N PRO A 69 12.94 5.78 -12.79
CA PRO A 69 11.56 5.88 -12.36
C PRO A 69 11.49 5.60 -10.86
N THR A 70 10.83 6.45 -10.11
CA THR A 70 10.66 6.30 -8.65
C THR A 70 9.72 5.15 -8.30
N SER A 71 8.97 4.65 -9.28
CA SER A 71 8.09 3.50 -9.14
C SER A 71 7.79 2.88 -10.50
N MET A 72 7.71 1.55 -10.55
CA MET A 72 7.38 0.81 -11.77
C MET A 72 5.87 0.70 -11.99
N VAL A 73 5.08 0.76 -10.93
CA VAL A 73 3.63 0.58 -10.97
C VAL A 73 2.93 1.90 -10.59
N ASN A 74 1.92 2.27 -11.38
CA ASN A 74 1.08 3.41 -11.04
C ASN A 74 0.11 3.02 -9.91
N PRO A 75 0.19 3.64 -8.71
CA PRO A 75 -0.60 3.23 -7.56
C PRO A 75 -2.04 3.75 -7.58
N ILE A 76 -2.43 4.60 -8.53
CA ILE A 76 -3.73 5.30 -8.51
C ILE A 76 -4.90 4.32 -8.40
N GLN A 77 -4.89 3.25 -9.21
CA GLN A 77 -5.97 2.25 -9.18
C GLN A 77 -6.06 1.55 -7.81
N MET A 78 -4.93 1.13 -7.28
CA MET A 78 -4.88 0.49 -5.97
C MET A 78 -5.32 1.45 -4.86
N ASN A 79 -4.89 2.69 -4.89
CA ASN A 79 -5.29 3.69 -3.89
C ASN A 79 -6.81 3.92 -3.89
N LEU A 80 -7.42 4.07 -5.08
CA LEU A 80 -8.88 4.25 -5.19
C LEU A 80 -9.64 3.05 -4.64
N VAL A 81 -9.22 1.84 -5.01
CA VAL A 81 -9.84 0.61 -4.51
C VAL A 81 -9.67 0.44 -3.02
N PHE A 82 -8.51 0.80 -2.46
CA PHE A 82 -8.30 0.71 -1.02
C PHE A 82 -9.18 1.69 -0.25
N VAL A 83 -9.38 2.90 -0.77
CA VAL A 83 -10.37 3.81 -0.20
C VAL A 83 -11.76 3.18 -0.21
N GLU A 84 -12.20 2.63 -1.33
CA GLU A 84 -13.52 2.00 -1.45
C GLU A 84 -13.67 0.77 -0.53
N LEU A 85 -12.65 -0.09 -0.49
CA LEU A 85 -12.67 -1.34 0.26
C LEU A 85 -12.61 -1.12 1.78
N PHE A 86 -11.77 -0.18 2.22
CA PHE A 86 -11.45 -0.01 3.65
C PHE A 86 -12.19 1.14 4.35
N ALA A 87 -12.77 2.09 3.60
CA ALA A 87 -13.39 3.29 4.19
C ALA A 87 -14.51 2.95 5.20
N ARG A 88 -15.34 1.97 4.89
CA ARG A 88 -16.44 1.56 5.80
C ARG A 88 -15.90 0.98 7.11
N ALA A 89 -14.85 0.16 7.03
CA ALA A 89 -14.22 -0.43 8.21
C ALA A 89 -13.51 0.63 9.04
N THR A 90 -12.79 1.55 8.38
CA THR A 90 -12.16 2.70 9.05
C THR A 90 -13.19 3.53 9.81
N ALA A 91 -14.33 3.85 9.18
CA ALA A 91 -15.39 4.61 9.80
C ALA A 91 -16.04 3.84 10.98
N ALA A 92 -16.32 2.55 10.81
CA ALA A 92 -16.96 1.71 11.82
C ALA A 92 -16.08 1.55 13.07
N CYS A 93 -14.76 1.40 12.92
CA CYS A 93 -13.84 1.29 14.04
C CYS A 93 -13.37 2.65 14.59
N GLY A 94 -13.79 3.76 13.97
CA GLY A 94 -13.35 5.12 14.32
C GLY A 94 -11.83 5.30 14.19
N GLY A 95 -11.23 4.62 13.21
CA GLY A 95 -9.79 4.64 13.00
C GLY A 95 -8.97 3.91 14.06
N ASN A 96 -9.58 3.13 14.95
CA ASN A 96 -8.87 2.34 15.97
C ASN A 96 -8.94 0.85 15.60
N PHE A 97 -7.83 0.28 15.16
CA PHE A 97 -7.77 -1.09 14.65
C PHE A 97 -8.01 -2.17 15.72
N ASN A 98 -8.00 -1.81 17.01
CA ASN A 98 -8.45 -2.71 18.09
C ASN A 98 -9.97 -2.94 18.08
N LYS A 99 -10.74 -2.07 17.41
CA LYS A 99 -12.21 -2.15 17.30
C LYS A 99 -12.68 -2.79 16.00
N LEU A 100 -11.78 -3.28 15.16
CA LEU A 100 -12.13 -4.13 14.03
C LEU A 100 -12.70 -5.46 14.53
N PHE A 101 -13.32 -6.23 13.67
CA PHE A 101 -13.87 -7.56 14.01
C PHE A 101 -12.81 -8.47 14.66
N VAL A 102 -11.57 -8.42 14.14
CA VAL A 102 -10.39 -8.96 14.82
C VAL A 102 -9.39 -7.80 14.98
N PRO A 103 -8.85 -7.58 16.22
CA PRO A 103 -7.80 -6.58 16.42
C PRO A 103 -6.64 -6.78 15.45
N PHE A 104 -6.19 -5.68 14.85
CA PHE A 104 -5.24 -5.73 13.73
C PHE A 104 -4.04 -4.81 13.94
N ARG A 105 -2.88 -5.28 13.46
CA ARG A 105 -1.67 -4.48 13.32
C ARG A 105 -1.14 -4.60 11.91
N CYS A 106 -0.64 -3.48 11.42
CA CYS A 106 0.00 -3.40 10.12
C CYS A 106 1.41 -2.83 10.32
N ILE A 107 2.40 -3.45 9.69
CA ILE A 107 3.78 -2.98 9.81
C ILE A 107 4.18 -2.26 8.54
N ALA A 108 4.72 -1.07 8.72
CA ALA A 108 5.40 -0.29 7.69
C ALA A 108 6.83 0.01 8.13
N SER A 109 7.60 0.65 7.28
CA SER A 109 8.98 1.04 7.55
C SER A 109 9.17 2.54 7.40
N ASP A 110 9.57 3.19 8.47
CA ASP A 110 10.07 4.56 8.44
C ASP A 110 11.52 4.55 7.95
N VAL A 111 11.70 4.89 6.68
CA VAL A 111 13.04 4.80 6.05
C VAL A 111 13.96 5.92 6.50
N TYR A 112 13.37 7.05 6.88
CA TYR A 112 14.13 8.20 7.35
C TYR A 112 14.77 7.92 8.72
N ASN A 113 13.96 7.45 9.67
CA ASN A 113 14.41 7.12 11.02
C ASN A 113 14.93 5.68 11.16
N LYS A 114 14.89 4.88 10.07
CA LYS A 114 15.42 3.50 10.00
C LYS A 114 14.83 2.58 11.08
N LYS A 115 13.51 2.59 11.22
CA LYS A 115 12.80 1.80 12.22
C LYS A 115 11.48 1.24 11.68
N PRO A 116 10.98 0.13 12.25
CA PRO A 116 9.64 -0.33 11.96
C PRO A 116 8.61 0.68 12.48
N LEU A 117 7.49 0.79 11.77
CA LEU A 117 6.34 1.60 12.12
C LEU A 117 5.15 0.67 12.33
N VAL A 118 4.70 0.53 13.57
CA VAL A 118 3.53 -0.29 13.94
C VAL A 118 2.29 0.57 13.82
N LEU A 119 1.41 0.23 12.88
CA LEU A 119 0.18 0.94 12.61
C LEU A 119 -0.99 0.23 13.30
N SER A 120 -1.58 0.89 14.29
CA SER A 120 -2.71 0.41 15.10
C SER A 120 -3.93 1.32 15.03
N LYS A 121 -3.81 2.45 14.33
CA LYS A 121 -4.85 3.48 14.19
C LYS A 121 -4.66 4.28 12.90
N GLY A 122 -5.67 5.06 12.55
CA GLY A 122 -5.70 5.92 11.37
C GLY A 122 -6.60 5.36 10.28
N ASP A 123 -6.30 5.68 9.02
CA ASP A 123 -6.97 5.08 7.88
C ASP A 123 -6.43 3.68 7.61
N LEU A 124 -7.32 2.69 7.54
CA LEU A 124 -6.93 1.30 7.34
C LEU A 124 -6.38 1.07 5.93
N GLY A 125 -6.93 1.74 4.94
CA GLY A 125 -6.46 1.67 3.56
C GLY A 125 -5.04 2.18 3.41
N ASP A 126 -4.75 3.33 4.03
CA ASP A 126 -3.41 3.92 4.04
C ASP A 126 -2.41 3.02 4.78
N ALA A 127 -2.80 2.45 5.92
CA ALA A 127 -1.95 1.53 6.69
C ALA A 127 -1.59 0.28 5.87
N VAL A 128 -2.58 -0.35 5.23
CA VAL A 128 -2.37 -1.52 4.37
C VAL A 128 -1.54 -1.15 3.16
N ARG A 129 -1.80 0.03 2.57
CA ARG A 129 -1.06 0.53 1.41
C ARG A 129 0.41 0.81 1.75
N ALA A 130 0.70 1.38 2.91
CA ALA A 130 2.06 1.58 3.40
C ALA A 130 2.81 0.27 3.54
N SER A 131 2.18 -0.72 4.20
CA SER A 131 2.74 -2.05 4.41
C SER A 131 2.99 -2.85 3.13
N MET A 132 2.52 -2.38 1.99
CA MET A 132 2.71 -2.97 0.67
C MET A 132 3.58 -2.12 -0.25
N SER A 133 4.07 -0.98 0.22
CA SER A 133 4.86 -0.06 -0.58
C SER A 133 6.28 -0.56 -0.80
N PHE A 134 6.41 -1.67 -1.55
CA PHE A 134 7.72 -2.24 -1.86
C PHE A 134 8.57 -1.23 -2.65
N PRO A 135 9.80 -0.94 -2.21
CA PRO A 135 10.69 -0.01 -2.88
C PRO A 135 10.85 -0.32 -4.38
N PHE A 136 10.93 0.71 -5.21
CA PHE A 136 10.99 0.67 -6.67
C PHE A 136 9.71 0.19 -7.37
N VAL A 137 8.87 -0.63 -6.74
CA VAL A 137 7.60 -1.07 -7.32
C VAL A 137 6.54 -0.02 -7.10
N PHE A 138 6.35 0.40 -5.86
CA PHE A 138 5.38 1.42 -5.49
C PHE A 138 6.03 2.66 -4.88
N LYS A 139 5.37 3.80 -5.07
CA LYS A 139 5.74 5.02 -4.33
C LYS A 139 5.42 4.82 -2.84
N PRO A 140 6.27 5.37 -1.95
CA PRO A 140 5.94 5.41 -0.53
C PRO A 140 4.68 6.24 -0.29
N ILE A 141 4.08 6.05 0.86
CA ILE A 141 2.94 6.82 1.32
C ILE A 141 3.34 7.61 2.57
N GLU A 142 2.79 8.80 2.74
CA GLU A 142 2.99 9.60 3.93
C GLU A 142 1.92 9.27 4.96
N ILE A 143 2.36 8.86 6.16
CA ILE A 143 1.51 8.62 7.33
C ILE A 143 2.05 9.45 8.49
N ASP A 144 1.23 10.32 9.06
CA ASP A 144 1.60 11.20 10.17
C ASP A 144 2.95 11.93 9.93
N SER A 145 3.10 12.53 8.74
CA SER A 145 4.34 13.22 8.31
C SER A 145 5.58 12.31 8.20
N THR A 146 5.38 10.99 8.20
CA THR A 146 6.43 10.00 8.03
C THR A 146 6.29 9.31 6.68
N LEU A 147 7.37 9.24 5.92
CA LEU A 147 7.40 8.54 4.65
C LEU A 147 7.56 7.03 4.89
N ALA A 148 6.49 6.30 4.63
CA ALA A 148 6.37 4.88 4.94
C ALA A 148 6.51 3.99 3.70
N TYR A 149 7.33 2.96 3.83
CA TYR A 149 7.50 1.87 2.88
C TYR A 149 7.06 0.53 3.49
N ASP A 150 7.18 -0.54 2.70
CA ASP A 150 6.88 -1.91 3.10
C ASP A 150 7.53 -2.29 4.44
N GLY A 151 6.75 -2.90 5.33
CA GLY A 151 7.20 -3.33 6.65
C GLY A 151 8.30 -4.39 6.61
N GLY A 152 8.37 -5.15 5.52
CA GLY A 152 9.38 -6.19 5.32
C GLY A 152 10.83 -5.70 5.29
N ILE A 153 11.06 -4.39 5.20
CA ILE A 153 12.41 -3.82 5.26
C ILE A 153 13.02 -3.98 6.66
N TYR A 154 12.24 -3.77 7.72
CA TYR A 154 12.73 -3.80 9.11
C TYR A 154 12.10 -4.87 9.97
N ASN A 155 10.85 -5.28 9.72
CA ASN A 155 10.15 -6.32 10.47
C ASN A 155 9.19 -7.09 9.56
N ASN A 156 9.72 -8.10 8.88
CA ASN A 156 8.95 -8.90 7.92
C ASN A 156 8.06 -9.97 8.58
N PHE A 157 8.36 -10.35 9.81
CA PHE A 157 7.59 -11.35 10.56
C PHE A 157 7.40 -10.90 12.02
N PRO A 158 6.44 -9.99 12.29
CA PRO A 158 6.34 -9.21 13.52
C PRO A 158 5.76 -9.99 14.71
N THR A 159 6.40 -11.08 15.12
CA THR A 159 6.02 -11.86 16.30
C THR A 159 6.26 -11.12 17.62
N ASP A 160 7.22 -10.20 17.63
CA ASP A 160 7.49 -9.27 18.71
C ASP A 160 6.27 -8.37 18.97
N VAL A 161 5.77 -7.72 17.93
CA VAL A 161 4.57 -6.87 18.00
C VAL A 161 3.34 -7.65 18.48
N MET A 162 3.19 -8.90 17.99
CA MET A 162 2.09 -9.76 18.42
C MET A 162 2.17 -10.08 19.92
N ARG A 163 3.36 -10.35 20.44
CA ARG A 163 3.57 -10.62 21.87
C ARG A 163 3.34 -9.40 22.74
N GLU A 164 3.83 -8.25 22.31
CA GLU A 164 3.73 -6.99 23.07
C GLU A 164 2.30 -6.45 23.11
N ASP A 165 1.59 -6.47 21.97
CA ASP A 165 0.28 -5.82 21.85
C ASP A 165 -0.90 -6.72 22.24
N PHE A 166 -0.79 -8.04 22.06
CA PHE A 166 -1.91 -8.97 22.22
C PHE A 166 -1.69 -10.03 23.28
N HIS A 167 -0.46 -10.24 23.75
CA HIS A 167 -0.10 -11.26 24.77
C HIS A 167 -0.70 -12.65 24.51
N PRO A 168 -0.61 -13.20 23.29
CA PRO A 168 -1.24 -14.46 22.94
C PRO A 168 -0.51 -15.65 23.59
N ASP A 169 -1.25 -16.70 23.94
CA ASP A 169 -0.68 -17.97 24.40
C ASP A 169 0.06 -18.70 23.26
N VAL A 170 -0.44 -18.58 22.04
CA VAL A 170 0.12 -19.23 20.84
C VAL A 170 0.15 -18.25 19.68
N ILE A 171 1.26 -18.22 18.96
CA ILE A 171 1.40 -17.46 17.70
C ILE A 171 1.52 -18.45 16.55
N ILE A 172 0.64 -18.34 15.58
CA ILE A 172 0.68 -19.09 14.33
C ILE A 172 1.10 -18.14 13.23
N GLY A 173 2.09 -18.51 12.47
CA GLY A 173 2.63 -17.73 11.37
C GLY A 173 2.74 -18.52 10.08
N SER A 174 2.65 -17.81 8.96
CA SER A 174 2.78 -18.34 7.61
C SER A 174 3.68 -17.45 6.76
#